data_b5c3b6d4b1551dd4f21587d4743b48cb
#
_entry.id   b5c3b6d4b1551dd4f21587d4743b48cb
#
_cell.length_a   1.000
_cell.length_b   1.000
_cell.length_c   1.000
_cell.angle_alpha   90.00
_cell.angle_beta   90.00
_cell.angle_gamma   90.00
#
_symmetry.space_group_name_H-M   'P 1'
#
loop_
_entity.id
_entity.type
_entity.pdbx_description
1 polymer ?
#
loop_
_entity_poly.entity_id
_entity_poly.type
_entity_poly.pdbx_seq_one_letter_code
_entity_poly.pdbx_strand_id
1 'polypeptide(L)'
;MQTCPIDKQTASPPRVRSSLPYFAAMLALIAAAFSVEPRAAKLADSAAIPHLDARGQAAYREFLAAEPHRAFAIAPGGGWGWSQDAATPEMAQAQAHATCSQHTRQTCVPYAVDTRVVFDARAWPTLWRPYLSAAAAARAPTGTTRGERFPDLLLSAPNGRPWRLSGQRSKVVVLHFWGSWCPSCVRELPQFESLQSAFKGRNDIVFVYTQARESAATARQWLRQRKLALALHDSGVRDQRDSQFRLADRRAIADRDIAPVFPATYVLDRNGVVVFSLLGSARDWTEYEPFLRDLLAHR
;
A
#
# COMPACT_ATOMS: atom_id res chain seq x y z
N MET A 1 -87.03 -0.25 -30.11
CA MET A 1 -87.81 0.32 -31.23
C MET A 1 -86.84 1.15 -32.07
N GLN A 2 -86.93 0.81 -33.34
CA GLN A 2 -86.40 1.57 -34.53
C GLN A 2 -84.88 1.63 -34.65
N THR A 3 -84.30 0.79 -35.43
CA THR A 3 -84.16 0.60 -36.90
C THR A 3 -83.35 1.68 -37.61
N CYS A 4 -82.25 1.23 -38.15
CA CYS A 4 -81.42 1.46 -39.30
C CYS A 4 -81.90 2.61 -40.25
N PRO A 5 -81.04 3.15 -41.18
CA PRO A 5 -80.26 2.34 -42.13
C PRO A 5 -78.90 2.92 -42.60
N ILE A 6 -78.20 2.02 -43.25
CA ILE A 6 -77.04 2.04 -44.13
C ILE A 6 -77.08 3.14 -45.16
N ASP A 7 -75.91 3.76 -45.44
CA ASP A 7 -75.57 4.12 -46.80
C ASP A 7 -74.11 3.91 -47.19
N LYS A 8 -73.94 3.22 -48.30
CA LYS A 8 -72.67 2.92 -48.94
C LYS A 8 -72.32 4.04 -49.93
N GLN A 9 -71.12 4.54 -49.83
CA GLN A 9 -70.53 5.19 -51.03
C GLN A 9 -69.02 4.84 -51.12
N THR A 10 -68.74 4.23 -52.25
CA THR A 10 -67.45 3.89 -52.83
C THR A 10 -66.69 5.12 -53.30
N ALA A 11 -65.40 5.23 -52.97
CA ALA A 11 -64.46 6.06 -53.72
C ALA A 11 -63.03 5.44 -53.67
N SER A 12 -62.50 5.36 -54.91
CA SER A 12 -61.20 4.71 -55.27
C SER A 12 -59.99 5.47 -54.73
N PRO A 13 -58.80 4.82 -54.80
CA PRO A 13 -57.61 5.25 -54.04
C PRO A 13 -56.73 6.25 -54.82
N PRO A 14 -55.99 7.12 -54.15
CA PRO A 14 -54.91 7.86 -54.80
C PRO A 14 -53.54 7.20 -54.58
N ARG A 15 -52.72 7.39 -55.51
CA ARG A 15 -51.42 6.89 -55.88
C ARG A 15 -50.37 6.97 -54.76
N VAL A 16 -49.61 5.88 -54.68
CA VAL A 16 -48.35 5.74 -54.01
C VAL A 16 -47.34 6.76 -54.55
N ARG A 17 -46.78 7.59 -53.65
CA ARG A 17 -45.50 8.25 -53.82
C ARG A 17 -44.48 7.56 -52.91
N SER A 18 -43.50 6.96 -53.54
CA SER A 18 -42.32 6.42 -52.92
C SER A 18 -41.49 7.52 -52.25
N SER A 19 -41.32 7.43 -50.93
CA SER A 19 -40.26 8.16 -50.21
C SER A 19 -39.38 7.15 -49.51
N LEU A 20 -38.08 7.25 -49.78
CA LEU A 20 -36.99 6.42 -49.28
C LEU A 20 -37.02 6.27 -47.74
N PRO A 21 -36.63 5.12 -47.20
CA PRO A 21 -36.44 4.99 -45.79
C PRO A 21 -35.10 5.62 -45.39
N TYR A 22 -35.16 6.55 -44.43
CA TYR A 22 -34.00 7.00 -43.69
C TYR A 22 -33.43 5.82 -42.91
N PHE A 23 -32.25 5.36 -43.31
CA PHE A 23 -31.42 4.47 -42.48
C PHE A 23 -30.98 5.26 -41.25
N ALA A 24 -31.63 5.04 -40.11
CA ALA A 24 -31.13 5.40 -38.81
C ALA A 24 -29.95 4.48 -38.52
N ALA A 25 -28.74 4.97 -38.77
CA ALA A 25 -27.52 4.33 -38.31
C ALA A 25 -27.45 4.41 -36.78
N MET A 26 -27.88 3.36 -36.10
CA MET A 26 -27.59 3.15 -34.70
C MET A 26 -26.07 2.88 -34.56
N LEU A 27 -25.30 3.92 -34.20
CA LEU A 27 -23.92 3.75 -33.72
C LEU A 27 -24.00 3.02 -32.36
N ALA A 28 -23.81 1.70 -32.38
CA ALA A 28 -23.49 0.95 -31.20
C ALA A 28 -22.07 1.34 -30.76
N LEU A 29 -21.94 2.20 -29.75
CA LEU A 29 -20.71 2.43 -29.03
C LEU A 29 -20.38 1.12 -28.27
N ILE A 30 -19.56 0.27 -28.88
CA ILE A 30 -18.90 -0.83 -28.20
C ILE A 30 -17.88 -0.17 -27.26
N ALA A 31 -18.23 -0.01 -25.99
CA ALA A 31 -17.28 0.25 -24.94
C ALA A 31 -16.37 -0.98 -24.82
N ALA A 32 -15.24 -0.94 -25.51
CA ALA A 32 -14.17 -1.90 -25.29
C ALA A 32 -13.68 -1.71 -23.85
N ALA A 33 -14.22 -2.49 -22.93
CA ALA A 33 -13.60 -2.69 -21.64
C ALA A 33 -12.23 -3.28 -21.91
N PHE A 34 -11.18 -2.45 -21.83
CA PHE A 34 -9.81 -2.92 -21.77
C PHE A 34 -9.67 -3.69 -20.45
N SER A 35 -9.96 -4.98 -20.50
CA SER A 35 -9.49 -5.92 -19.50
C SER A 35 -7.97 -5.92 -19.62
N VAL A 36 -7.30 -5.21 -18.71
CA VAL A 36 -5.85 -5.36 -18.53
C VAL A 36 -5.66 -6.79 -18.00
N GLU A 37 -5.49 -7.74 -18.91
CA GLU A 37 -5.03 -9.06 -18.52
C GLU A 37 -3.70 -8.91 -17.81
N PRO A 38 -3.51 -9.51 -16.62
CA PRO A 38 -2.22 -9.49 -15.96
C PRO A 38 -1.22 -10.17 -16.91
N ARG A 39 -0.31 -9.37 -17.45
CA ARG A 39 0.75 -9.86 -18.33
C ARG A 39 1.52 -10.93 -17.57
N ALA A 40 1.49 -12.17 -18.09
CA ALA A 40 2.25 -13.25 -17.50
C ALA A 40 3.71 -12.80 -17.35
N ALA A 41 4.20 -12.77 -16.11
CA ALA A 41 5.55 -12.31 -15.81
C ALA A 41 6.55 -13.21 -16.56
N LYS A 42 7.39 -12.60 -17.39
CA LYS A 42 8.48 -13.34 -18.06
C LYS A 42 9.62 -13.51 -17.06
N LEU A 43 10.20 -14.69 -17.02
CA LEU A 43 11.30 -15.02 -16.10
C LEU A 43 12.44 -13.98 -16.13
N ALA A 44 12.80 -13.47 -17.31
CA ALA A 44 13.89 -12.51 -17.47
C ALA A 44 13.54 -11.05 -17.11
N ASP A 45 12.26 -10.75 -16.81
CA ASP A 45 11.80 -9.38 -16.55
C ASP A 45 11.87 -9.06 -15.04
N SER A 46 13.04 -8.64 -14.57
CA SER A 46 13.24 -8.25 -13.17
C SER A 46 12.44 -7.00 -12.76
N ALA A 47 12.05 -6.15 -13.71
CA ALA A 47 11.26 -4.95 -13.43
C ALA A 47 9.78 -5.27 -13.20
N ALA A 48 9.30 -6.42 -13.65
CA ALA A 48 7.93 -6.89 -13.41
C ALA A 48 7.75 -7.52 -12.02
N ILE A 49 8.83 -7.71 -11.24
CA ILE A 49 8.75 -8.33 -9.92
C ILE A 49 8.16 -7.32 -8.91
N PRO A 50 7.01 -7.63 -8.29
CA PRO A 50 6.36 -6.68 -7.40
C PRO A 50 7.24 -6.29 -6.22
N HIS A 51 7.22 -5.00 -5.86
CA HIS A 51 7.91 -4.39 -4.72
C HIS A 51 9.44 -4.56 -4.70
N LEU A 52 10.05 -5.04 -5.78
CA LEU A 52 11.49 -5.29 -5.84
C LEU A 52 12.25 -4.02 -6.22
N ASP A 53 13.14 -3.56 -5.35
CA ASP A 53 14.02 -2.42 -5.58
C ASP A 53 15.19 -2.75 -6.53
N ALA A 54 16.04 -1.77 -6.82
CA ALA A 54 17.18 -1.96 -7.70
C ALA A 54 18.18 -3.02 -7.20
N ARG A 55 18.34 -3.18 -5.88
CA ARG A 55 19.23 -4.20 -5.29
C ARG A 55 18.62 -5.59 -5.44
N GLY A 56 17.34 -5.73 -5.17
CA GLY A 56 16.61 -6.99 -5.38
C GLY A 56 16.60 -7.38 -6.85
N GLN A 57 16.46 -6.41 -7.77
CA GLN A 57 16.58 -6.67 -9.21
C GLN A 57 18.00 -7.10 -9.61
N ALA A 58 19.04 -6.57 -8.96
CA ALA A 58 20.43 -7.05 -9.17
C ALA A 58 20.58 -8.48 -8.68
N ALA A 59 20.12 -8.80 -7.47
CA ALA A 59 20.14 -10.15 -6.93
C ALA A 59 19.32 -11.14 -7.78
N TYR A 60 18.20 -10.67 -8.37
CA TYR A 60 17.43 -11.51 -9.29
C TYR A 60 18.20 -11.85 -10.58
N ARG A 61 19.03 -10.93 -11.09
CA ARG A 61 19.92 -11.23 -12.23
C ARG A 61 20.99 -12.26 -11.86
N GLU A 62 21.52 -12.24 -10.64
CA GLU A 62 22.41 -13.28 -10.12
C GLU A 62 21.68 -14.63 -10.04
N PHE A 63 20.46 -14.65 -9.49
CA PHE A 63 19.60 -15.84 -9.52
C PHE A 63 19.41 -16.39 -10.94
N LEU A 64 19.17 -15.53 -11.95
CA LEU A 64 19.00 -15.99 -13.34
C LEU A 64 20.25 -16.62 -13.93
N ALA A 65 21.44 -16.22 -13.48
CA ALA A 65 22.73 -16.71 -13.94
C ALA A 65 23.22 -17.98 -13.19
N ALA A 66 22.61 -18.31 -12.04
CA ALA A 66 23.01 -19.46 -11.24
C ALA A 66 22.58 -20.80 -11.85
N GLU A 67 23.19 -21.90 -11.40
CA GLU A 67 22.87 -23.25 -11.82
C GLU A 67 21.46 -23.73 -11.33
N PRO A 68 20.90 -24.79 -11.91
CA PRO A 68 19.61 -25.37 -11.48
C PRO A 68 19.55 -25.69 -9.98
N HIS A 69 18.33 -25.94 -9.51
CA HIS A 69 17.96 -26.04 -8.09
C HIS A 69 18.18 -24.74 -7.34
N ARG A 70 17.69 -23.66 -7.96
CA ARG A 70 17.68 -22.30 -7.43
C ARG A 70 16.25 -21.79 -7.27
N ALA A 71 16.05 -20.89 -6.32
CA ALA A 71 14.75 -20.26 -6.09
C ALA A 71 14.91 -18.78 -5.67
N PHE A 72 13.90 -17.99 -5.99
CA PHE A 72 13.77 -16.58 -5.58
C PHE A 72 12.44 -16.38 -4.88
N ALA A 73 12.45 -15.78 -3.70
CA ALA A 73 11.28 -15.46 -2.91
C ALA A 73 11.19 -13.95 -2.67
N ILE A 74 9.96 -13.45 -2.60
CA ILE A 74 9.66 -12.02 -2.35
C ILE A 74 8.63 -11.87 -1.24
N ALA A 75 8.60 -10.70 -0.63
CA ALA A 75 7.60 -10.33 0.37
C ALA A 75 7.08 -8.91 0.14
N PRO A 76 5.86 -8.59 0.58
CA PRO A 76 5.36 -7.22 0.56
C PRO A 76 6.32 -6.26 1.26
N GLY A 77 6.49 -5.06 0.70
CA GLY A 77 7.39 -4.06 1.24
C GLY A 77 8.84 -4.19 0.78
N GLY A 78 9.16 -5.13 -0.15
CA GLY A 78 10.48 -5.21 -0.78
C GLY A 78 11.44 -6.22 -0.14
N GLY A 79 10.98 -7.04 0.80
CA GLY A 79 11.75 -8.17 1.30
C GLY A 79 11.96 -9.21 0.20
N TRP A 80 13.17 -9.76 0.10
CA TRP A 80 13.49 -10.84 -0.82
C TRP A 80 14.59 -11.74 -0.28
N GLY A 81 14.68 -12.93 -0.86
CA GLY A 81 15.76 -13.87 -0.63
C GLY A 81 15.86 -14.85 -1.78
N TRP A 82 17.03 -15.39 -2.02
CA TRP A 82 17.23 -16.41 -3.03
C TRP A 82 18.23 -17.46 -2.57
N SER A 83 18.27 -18.56 -3.27
CA SER A 83 19.16 -19.68 -3.02
C SER A 83 19.63 -20.29 -4.33
N GLN A 84 20.76 -20.94 -4.29
CA GLN A 84 21.35 -21.76 -5.36
C GLN A 84 21.97 -23.02 -4.77
N ASP A 85 22.43 -23.91 -5.61
CA ASP A 85 23.18 -25.13 -5.24
C ASP A 85 22.42 -26.04 -4.25
N ALA A 86 21.10 -26.00 -4.27
CA ALA A 86 20.29 -26.90 -3.45
C ALA A 86 20.23 -28.30 -4.06
N ALA A 87 19.95 -29.32 -3.26
CA ALA A 87 19.86 -30.69 -3.75
C ALA A 87 18.60 -30.91 -4.59
N THR A 88 17.52 -30.16 -4.32
CA THR A 88 16.25 -30.22 -5.07
C THR A 88 15.61 -28.84 -5.21
N PRO A 89 14.71 -28.63 -6.17
CA PRO A 89 13.95 -27.39 -6.30
C PRO A 89 13.15 -27.03 -5.03
N GLU A 90 12.61 -28.01 -4.31
CA GLU A 90 11.86 -27.82 -3.07
C GLU A 90 12.77 -27.32 -1.95
N MET A 91 13.98 -27.85 -1.85
CA MET A 91 15.00 -27.36 -0.91
C MET A 91 15.44 -25.95 -1.28
N ALA A 92 15.61 -25.64 -2.57
CA ALA A 92 15.88 -24.29 -3.04
C ALA A 92 14.78 -23.30 -2.59
N GLN A 93 13.51 -23.66 -2.76
CA GLN A 93 12.38 -22.83 -2.30
C GLN A 93 12.42 -22.61 -0.78
N ALA A 94 12.65 -23.66 0.01
CA ALA A 94 12.73 -23.54 1.46
C ALA A 94 13.86 -22.63 1.91
N GLN A 95 15.04 -22.72 1.29
CA GLN A 95 16.19 -21.86 1.56
C GLN A 95 15.94 -20.41 1.16
N ALA A 96 15.38 -20.16 -0.03
CA ALA A 96 15.02 -18.83 -0.49
C ALA A 96 13.97 -18.16 0.43
N HIS A 97 12.98 -18.95 0.87
CA HIS A 97 11.98 -18.50 1.85
C HIS A 97 12.64 -18.15 3.20
N ALA A 98 13.52 -18.99 3.71
CA ALA A 98 14.24 -18.74 4.95
C ALA A 98 15.10 -17.47 4.84
N THR A 99 15.82 -17.28 3.74
CA THR A 99 16.62 -16.07 3.47
C THR A 99 15.73 -14.83 3.43
N CYS A 100 14.60 -14.87 2.71
CA CYS A 100 13.64 -13.79 2.68
C CYS A 100 13.13 -13.44 4.09
N SER A 101 12.76 -14.45 4.88
CA SER A 101 12.21 -14.28 6.23
C SER A 101 13.21 -13.68 7.24
N GLN A 102 14.52 -13.74 6.96
CA GLN A 102 15.54 -13.05 7.77
C GLN A 102 15.50 -11.53 7.59
N HIS A 103 14.97 -11.05 6.46
CA HIS A 103 14.95 -9.62 6.09
C HIS A 103 13.60 -8.95 6.32
N THR A 104 12.54 -9.71 6.56
CA THR A 104 11.20 -9.16 6.78
C THR A 104 10.37 -10.04 7.71
N ARG A 105 9.36 -9.46 8.34
CA ARG A 105 8.30 -10.19 9.07
C ARG A 105 7.05 -10.38 8.21
N GLN A 106 7.07 -9.90 6.99
CA GLN A 106 5.98 -10.12 6.04
C GLN A 106 6.04 -11.56 5.51
N THR A 107 4.91 -12.05 5.00
CA THR A 107 4.84 -13.39 4.41
C THR A 107 5.67 -13.42 3.13
N CYS A 108 6.73 -14.22 3.12
CA CYS A 108 7.51 -14.51 1.93
C CYS A 108 6.78 -15.54 1.06
N VAL A 109 6.79 -15.32 -0.26
CA VAL A 109 6.22 -16.24 -1.25
C VAL A 109 7.22 -16.52 -2.35
N PRO A 110 7.20 -17.71 -2.96
CA PRO A 110 8.08 -18.03 -4.09
C PRO A 110 7.69 -17.17 -5.30
N TYR A 111 8.68 -16.57 -5.94
CA TYR A 111 8.51 -15.86 -7.20
C TYR A 111 8.91 -16.73 -8.39
N ALA A 112 10.12 -17.29 -8.35
CA ALA A 112 10.63 -18.16 -9.39
C ALA A 112 11.37 -19.36 -8.80
N VAL A 113 11.31 -20.48 -9.50
CA VAL A 113 12.05 -21.71 -9.21
C VAL A 113 12.67 -22.21 -10.51
N ASP A 114 13.97 -22.38 -10.52
CA ASP A 114 14.76 -22.69 -11.72
C ASP A 114 14.42 -21.75 -12.89
N THR A 115 13.84 -22.27 -13.94
CA THR A 115 13.47 -21.51 -15.15
C THR A 115 12.00 -21.13 -15.20
N ARG A 116 11.23 -21.30 -14.10
CA ARG A 116 9.79 -21.05 -14.09
C ARG A 116 9.41 -19.96 -13.09
N VAL A 117 8.58 -19.02 -13.52
CA VAL A 117 7.85 -18.13 -12.61
C VAL A 117 6.70 -18.92 -12.00
N VAL A 118 6.70 -19.07 -10.67
CA VAL A 118 5.67 -19.75 -9.87
C VAL A 118 4.79 -18.79 -9.09
N PHE A 119 5.02 -17.51 -9.26
CA PHE A 119 4.35 -16.42 -8.56
C PHE A 119 2.85 -16.35 -8.87
N ASP A 120 2.03 -16.32 -7.83
CA ASP A 120 0.58 -16.10 -7.94
C ASP A 120 0.24 -14.61 -7.78
N ALA A 121 0.10 -13.92 -8.91
CA ALA A 121 -0.27 -12.51 -8.95
C ALA A 121 -1.68 -12.22 -8.40
N ARG A 122 -2.58 -13.23 -8.33
CA ARG A 122 -3.93 -13.06 -7.76
C ARG A 122 -3.89 -13.14 -6.24
N ALA A 123 -3.06 -14.03 -5.69
CA ALA A 123 -2.87 -14.14 -4.25
C ALA A 123 -2.04 -12.98 -3.67
N TRP A 124 -1.11 -12.41 -4.46
CA TRP A 124 -0.19 -11.37 -4.00
C TRP A 124 -0.85 -10.21 -3.25
N PRO A 125 -1.91 -9.53 -3.77
CA PRO A 125 -2.55 -8.43 -3.05
C PRO A 125 -3.14 -8.84 -1.70
N THR A 126 -3.39 -10.12 -1.44
CA THR A 126 -3.94 -10.58 -0.16
C THR A 126 -2.92 -10.58 0.97
N LEU A 127 -1.62 -10.48 0.65
CA LEU A 127 -0.54 -10.51 1.63
C LEU A 127 -0.41 -9.24 2.46
N TRP A 128 -0.91 -8.10 1.98
CA TRP A 128 -0.98 -6.83 2.72
C TRP A 128 -2.43 -6.33 2.87
N ARG A 129 -3.41 -7.22 2.69
CA ARG A 129 -4.81 -6.94 2.94
C ARG A 129 -5.17 -7.23 4.42
N PRO A 130 -6.38 -6.86 4.83
CA PRO A 130 -7.49 -6.58 3.91
C PRO A 130 -7.57 -5.11 3.48
N TYR A 131 -7.83 -4.86 2.18
CA TYR A 131 -8.39 -3.60 1.72
C TYR A 131 -9.89 -3.61 2.03
N LEU A 132 -10.25 -2.99 3.13
CA LEU A 132 -11.63 -2.95 3.57
C LEU A 132 -12.38 -1.83 2.85
N SER A 133 -13.63 -2.07 2.45
CA SER A 133 -14.51 -0.97 2.08
C SER A 133 -14.67 0.01 3.26
N ALA A 134 -15.01 1.26 2.99
CA ALA A 134 -15.20 2.26 4.05
C ALA A 134 -16.17 1.78 5.13
N ALA A 135 -17.26 1.09 4.75
CA ALA A 135 -18.23 0.53 5.68
C ALA A 135 -17.66 -0.62 6.52
N ALA A 136 -16.83 -1.50 5.93
CA ALA A 136 -16.16 -2.57 6.66
C ALA A 136 -15.07 -2.02 7.58
N ALA A 137 -14.27 -1.05 7.12
CA ALA A 137 -13.26 -0.37 7.90
C ALA A 137 -13.84 0.37 9.12
N ALA A 138 -15.02 0.97 8.99
CA ALA A 138 -15.71 1.61 10.11
C ALA A 138 -16.10 0.62 11.23
N ARG A 139 -16.29 -0.65 10.89
CA ARG A 139 -16.64 -1.73 11.84
C ARG A 139 -15.44 -2.58 12.26
N ALA A 140 -14.26 -2.38 11.63
CA ALA A 140 -13.06 -3.10 11.99
C ALA A 140 -12.67 -2.82 13.45
N PRO A 141 -12.15 -3.80 14.19
CA PRO A 141 -11.63 -3.58 15.53
C PRO A 141 -10.52 -2.53 15.49
N THR A 142 -10.33 -1.83 16.62
CA THR A 142 -9.25 -0.87 16.78
C THR A 142 -8.03 -1.58 17.33
N GLY A 143 -6.88 -1.41 16.67
CA GLY A 143 -5.63 -2.02 17.08
C GLY A 143 -4.49 -1.69 16.11
N THR A 144 -3.38 -2.38 16.28
CA THR A 144 -2.15 -2.17 15.52
C THR A 144 -1.79 -3.33 14.59
N THR A 145 -2.63 -4.35 14.58
CA THR A 145 -2.46 -5.53 13.73
C THR A 145 -3.04 -5.27 12.34
N ARG A 146 -2.48 -5.91 11.34
CA ARG A 146 -2.97 -5.80 9.96
C ARG A 146 -4.46 -6.17 9.86
N GLY A 147 -5.24 -5.30 9.21
CA GLY A 147 -6.70 -5.41 9.11
C GLY A 147 -7.46 -4.68 10.21
N GLU A 148 -6.80 -4.23 11.26
CA GLU A 148 -7.40 -3.41 12.31
C GLU A 148 -7.33 -1.93 11.94
N ARG A 149 -8.26 -1.16 12.45
CA ARG A 149 -8.24 0.29 12.34
C ARG A 149 -7.29 0.86 13.39
N PHE A 150 -6.27 1.59 12.94
CA PHE A 150 -5.29 2.17 13.85
C PHE A 150 -5.95 3.11 14.86
N PRO A 151 -5.50 3.14 16.13
CA PRO A 151 -5.99 4.08 17.14
C PRO A 151 -5.96 5.52 16.64
N ASP A 152 -7.03 6.29 16.85
CA ASP A 152 -7.13 7.67 16.38
C ASP A 152 -6.26 8.60 17.23
N LEU A 153 -5.00 8.76 16.86
CA LEU A 153 -4.04 9.60 17.57
C LEU A 153 -4.38 11.09 17.42
N LEU A 154 -4.22 11.81 18.52
CA LEU A 154 -4.24 13.27 18.58
C LEU A 154 -2.81 13.79 18.70
N LEU A 155 -2.30 14.38 17.64
CA LEU A 155 -0.97 14.98 17.57
C LEU A 155 -1.09 16.49 17.33
N SER A 156 0.04 17.19 17.33
CA SER A 156 0.12 18.54 16.79
C SER A 156 0.91 18.52 15.48
N ALA A 157 0.32 19.06 14.42
CA ALA A 157 0.97 19.19 13.12
C ALA A 157 2.26 20.04 13.23
N PRO A 158 3.16 20.01 12.24
CA PRO A 158 4.39 20.82 12.25
C PRO A 158 4.16 22.33 12.44
N ASN A 159 2.98 22.84 12.03
CA ASN A 159 2.55 24.22 12.23
C ASN A 159 1.86 24.49 13.58
N GLY A 160 1.87 23.53 14.50
CA GLY A 160 1.27 23.61 15.83
C GLY A 160 -0.25 23.41 15.90
N ARG A 161 -0.94 23.21 14.76
CA ARG A 161 -2.39 22.96 14.77
C ARG A 161 -2.71 21.54 15.23
N PRO A 162 -3.85 21.32 15.92
CA PRO A 162 -4.30 19.97 16.24
C PRO A 162 -4.42 19.11 14.98
N TRP A 163 -3.87 17.93 15.05
CA TRP A 163 -3.90 16.95 13.96
C TRP A 163 -4.46 15.62 14.48
N ARG A 164 -5.38 15.04 13.75
CA ARG A 164 -5.98 13.74 14.07
C ARG A 164 -5.74 12.77 12.95
N LEU A 165 -5.45 11.52 13.30
CA LEU A 165 -5.26 10.48 12.30
C LEU A 165 -6.53 10.27 11.47
N SER A 166 -7.70 10.29 12.11
CA SER A 166 -9.00 10.18 11.42
C SER A 166 -9.25 11.29 10.38
N GLY A 167 -8.60 12.44 10.53
CA GLY A 167 -8.65 13.54 9.56
C GLY A 167 -7.83 13.27 8.28
N GLN A 168 -7.07 12.16 8.23
CA GLN A 168 -6.27 11.79 7.06
C GLN A 168 -6.95 10.70 6.20
N ARG A 169 -8.23 10.43 6.44
CA ARG A 169 -8.99 9.52 5.58
C ARG A 169 -8.93 9.98 4.13
N SER A 170 -8.98 9.04 3.19
CA SER A 170 -8.69 9.21 1.76
C SER A 170 -7.20 9.30 1.38
N LYS A 171 -6.29 9.28 2.36
CA LYS A 171 -4.84 9.24 2.13
C LYS A 171 -4.24 7.96 2.67
N VAL A 172 -3.18 7.49 2.04
CA VAL A 172 -2.26 6.51 2.64
C VAL A 172 -1.44 7.25 3.69
N VAL A 173 -1.30 6.65 4.88
CA VAL A 173 -0.50 7.25 5.96
C VAL A 173 0.68 6.34 6.25
N VAL A 174 1.88 6.89 6.18
CA VAL A 174 3.11 6.26 6.68
C VAL A 174 3.39 6.90 8.04
N LEU A 175 3.16 6.14 9.11
CA LEU A 175 3.27 6.61 10.49
C LEU A 175 4.51 5.98 11.14
N HIS A 176 5.48 6.81 11.53
CA HIS A 176 6.76 6.39 12.08
C HIS A 176 6.98 6.93 13.49
N PHE A 177 7.14 6.02 14.46
CA PHE A 177 7.43 6.32 15.86
C PHE A 177 8.92 6.18 16.12
N TRP A 178 9.54 7.22 16.64
CA TRP A 178 10.99 7.30 16.82
C TRP A 178 11.38 8.15 18.04
N GLY A 179 12.67 8.17 18.37
CA GLY A 179 13.26 9.09 19.33
C GLY A 179 14.73 9.31 19.03
N SER A 180 15.25 10.51 19.33
CA SER A 180 16.67 10.84 19.15
C SER A 180 17.60 10.00 20.05
N TRP A 181 17.05 9.45 21.12
CA TRP A 181 17.71 8.54 22.05
C TRP A 181 17.88 7.10 21.51
N CYS A 182 17.22 6.77 20.40
CA CYS A 182 17.17 5.42 19.83
C CYS A 182 18.13 5.30 18.63
N PRO A 183 19.28 4.59 18.76
CA PRO A 183 20.29 4.53 17.69
C PRO A 183 19.78 3.93 16.37
N SER A 184 18.91 2.93 16.44
CA SER A 184 18.29 2.33 15.25
C SER A 184 17.32 3.29 14.57
N CYS A 185 16.54 4.06 15.36
CA CYS A 185 15.62 5.07 14.84
C CYS A 185 16.35 6.13 14.02
N VAL A 186 17.43 6.69 14.60
CA VAL A 186 18.13 7.82 13.97
C VAL A 186 18.88 7.43 12.69
N ARG A 187 19.25 6.15 12.53
CA ARG A 187 19.86 5.65 11.30
C ARG A 187 18.89 5.61 10.11
N GLU A 188 17.60 5.45 10.37
CA GLU A 188 16.58 5.33 9.33
C GLU A 188 16.08 6.67 8.81
N LEU A 189 16.19 7.75 9.59
CA LEU A 189 15.60 9.04 9.22
C LEU A 189 16.08 9.62 7.89
N PRO A 190 17.37 9.51 7.49
CA PRO A 190 17.80 9.93 6.15
C PRO A 190 17.16 9.10 5.02
N GLN A 191 16.90 7.82 5.27
CA GLN A 191 16.21 6.94 4.31
C GLN A 191 14.74 7.36 4.15
N PHE A 192 14.07 7.72 5.25
CA PHE A 192 12.72 8.27 5.21
C PHE A 192 12.65 9.60 4.47
N GLU A 193 13.64 10.48 4.61
CA GLU A 193 13.72 11.72 3.84
C GLU A 193 13.80 11.43 2.33
N SER A 194 14.64 10.46 1.95
CA SER A 194 14.77 10.01 0.55
C SER A 194 13.47 9.39 0.06
N LEU A 195 12.87 8.48 0.84
CA LEU A 195 11.60 7.85 0.50
C LEU A 195 10.47 8.88 0.34
N GLN A 196 10.33 9.81 1.29
CA GLN A 196 9.32 10.87 1.22
C GLN A 196 9.52 11.74 -0.02
N SER A 197 10.76 12.02 -0.41
CA SER A 197 11.09 12.83 -1.58
C SER A 197 10.60 12.20 -2.88
N ALA A 198 10.54 10.87 -2.98
CA ALA A 198 9.99 10.15 -4.13
C ALA A 198 8.47 10.35 -4.31
N PHE A 199 7.78 10.84 -3.26
CA PHE A 199 6.35 11.15 -3.27
C PHE A 199 6.07 12.65 -3.22
N LYS A 200 7.08 13.50 -3.45
CA LYS A 200 6.90 14.96 -3.47
C LYS A 200 5.84 15.37 -4.49
N GLY A 201 4.96 16.29 -4.08
CA GLY A 201 3.84 16.77 -4.91
C GLY A 201 2.59 15.89 -4.90
N ARG A 202 2.62 14.72 -4.27
CA ARG A 202 1.41 13.90 -4.07
C ARG A 202 0.64 14.37 -2.83
N ASN A 203 -0.67 14.37 -2.93
CA ASN A 203 -1.59 14.77 -1.85
C ASN A 203 -2.39 13.58 -1.29
N ASP A 204 -2.22 12.39 -1.85
CA ASP A 204 -2.91 11.15 -1.48
C ASP A 204 -2.07 10.23 -0.57
N ILE A 205 -0.89 10.68 -0.16
CA ILE A 205 -0.03 10.06 0.85
C ILE A 205 0.47 11.12 1.83
N VAL A 206 0.61 10.74 3.10
CA VAL A 206 1.20 11.58 4.13
C VAL A 206 2.18 10.78 4.98
N PHE A 207 3.35 11.38 5.21
CA PHE A 207 4.35 10.85 6.13
C PHE A 207 4.22 11.57 7.47
N VAL A 208 4.13 10.81 8.55
CA VAL A 208 3.93 11.30 9.91
C VAL A 208 5.06 10.77 10.77
N TYR A 209 5.97 11.64 11.13
CA TYR A 209 7.05 11.34 12.07
C TYR A 209 6.66 11.87 13.43
N THR A 210 6.57 11.01 14.42
CA THR A 210 6.18 11.40 15.77
C THR A 210 7.17 10.87 16.80
N GLN A 211 7.60 11.75 17.71
CA GLN A 211 8.56 11.38 18.74
C GLN A 211 7.89 10.63 19.90
N ALA A 212 8.66 9.78 20.54
CA ALA A 212 8.31 9.07 21.76
C ALA A 212 9.37 9.29 22.83
N ARG A 213 8.96 9.38 24.10
CA ARG A 213 9.85 9.47 25.29
C ARG A 213 10.86 10.61 25.25
N GLU A 214 10.54 11.67 24.55
CA GLU A 214 11.28 12.93 24.53
C GLU A 214 10.37 14.06 24.11
N SER A 215 10.76 15.32 24.40
CA SER A 215 9.98 16.47 23.94
C SER A 215 10.11 16.68 22.44
N ALA A 216 9.07 17.26 21.83
CA ALA A 216 9.14 17.70 20.44
C ALA A 216 10.25 18.72 20.19
N ALA A 217 10.59 19.54 21.19
CA ALA A 217 11.68 20.50 21.11
C ALA A 217 13.03 19.77 20.92
N THR A 218 13.30 18.73 21.71
CA THR A 218 14.49 17.87 21.61
C THR A 218 14.56 17.21 20.23
N ALA A 219 13.48 16.57 19.81
CA ALA A 219 13.41 15.88 18.51
C ALA A 219 13.64 16.85 17.34
N ARG A 220 12.99 18.04 17.35
CA ARG A 220 13.19 19.07 16.33
C ARG A 220 14.61 19.63 16.32
N GLN A 221 15.21 19.81 17.49
CA GLN A 221 16.61 20.25 17.60
C GLN A 221 17.54 19.22 16.95
N TRP A 222 17.33 17.94 17.25
CA TRP A 222 18.12 16.84 16.67
C TRP A 222 17.99 16.82 15.14
N LEU A 223 16.77 16.93 14.58
CA LEU A 223 16.53 16.97 13.13
C LEU A 223 17.26 18.16 12.48
N ARG A 224 17.19 19.35 13.09
CA ARG A 224 17.89 20.55 12.57
C ARG A 224 19.41 20.38 12.56
N GLN A 225 20.00 19.83 13.61
CA GLN A 225 21.43 19.58 13.70
C GLN A 225 21.91 18.62 12.62
N ARG A 226 21.06 17.70 12.20
CA ARG A 226 21.35 16.73 11.12
C ARG A 226 20.90 17.19 9.74
N LYS A 227 20.32 18.39 9.63
CA LYS A 227 19.82 18.99 8.39
C LYS A 227 18.77 18.13 7.70
N LEU A 228 17.95 17.39 8.46
CA LEU A 228 16.89 16.55 7.95
C LEU A 228 15.58 17.36 7.83
N ALA A 229 14.98 17.37 6.63
CA ALA A 229 13.75 18.09 6.32
C ALA A 229 12.49 17.24 6.61
N LEU A 230 12.47 16.55 7.74
CA LEU A 230 11.32 15.75 8.17
C LEU A 230 10.38 16.58 9.04
N ALA A 231 9.10 16.59 8.68
CA ALA A 231 8.07 17.37 9.36
C ALA A 231 7.55 16.62 10.59
N LEU A 232 8.07 16.96 11.79
CA LEU A 232 7.69 16.32 13.05
C LEU A 232 6.25 16.68 13.45
N HIS A 233 5.42 15.65 13.66
CA HIS A 233 4.13 15.75 14.33
C HIS A 233 4.33 15.49 15.83
N ASP A 234 4.03 16.50 16.66
CA ASP A 234 4.28 16.43 18.08
C ASP A 234 3.27 15.52 18.79
N SER A 235 3.75 14.48 19.44
CA SER A 235 2.95 13.54 20.22
C SER A 235 2.40 14.12 21.52
N GLY A 236 2.93 15.27 21.96
CA GLY A 236 2.64 15.86 23.26
C GLY A 236 3.43 15.24 24.42
N VAL A 237 4.25 14.22 24.15
CA VAL A 237 5.16 13.60 25.11
C VAL A 237 6.26 14.62 25.50
N ARG A 238 6.62 14.66 26.78
CA ARG A 238 7.52 15.69 27.32
C ARG A 238 8.93 15.21 27.59
N ASP A 239 9.07 13.98 28.08
CA ASP A 239 10.35 13.40 28.49
C ASP A 239 10.34 11.88 28.45
N GLN A 240 11.41 11.24 28.89
CA GLN A 240 11.57 9.78 28.88
C GLN A 240 10.60 9.01 29.79
N ARG A 241 10.02 9.66 30.80
CA ARG A 241 9.06 9.06 31.73
C ARG A 241 7.64 9.12 31.19
N ASP A 242 7.39 10.06 30.29
CA ASP A 242 6.09 10.21 29.65
C ASP A 242 5.98 9.18 28.50
N SER A 243 5.31 8.08 28.80
CA SER A 243 5.17 6.91 27.93
C SER A 243 3.74 6.75 27.38
N GLN A 244 3.00 7.86 27.23
CA GLN A 244 1.62 7.83 26.78
C GLN A 244 1.38 8.74 25.59
N PHE A 245 0.65 8.25 24.61
CA PHE A 245 0.09 9.05 23.53
C PHE A 245 -1.36 9.43 23.85
N ARG A 246 -1.85 10.50 23.23
CA ARG A 246 -3.24 10.94 23.35
C ARG A 246 -4.06 10.48 22.15
N LEU A 247 -5.26 10.02 22.42
CA LEU A 247 -6.25 9.70 21.41
C LEU A 247 -7.17 10.90 21.15
N ALA A 248 -7.86 10.89 20.01
CA ALA A 248 -8.79 11.96 19.62
C ALA A 248 -9.97 12.15 20.61
N ASP A 249 -10.34 11.10 21.33
CA ASP A 249 -11.32 11.13 22.41
C ASP A 249 -10.74 11.58 23.77
N ARG A 250 -9.48 12.04 23.78
CA ARG A 250 -8.70 12.52 24.93
C ARG A 250 -8.26 11.42 25.91
N ARG A 251 -8.56 10.15 25.67
CA ARG A 251 -7.96 9.05 26.43
C ARG A 251 -6.47 8.96 26.16
N ALA A 252 -5.73 8.40 27.12
CA ALA A 252 -4.34 8.05 26.95
C ALA A 252 -4.22 6.58 26.51
N ILE A 253 -3.19 6.29 25.74
CA ILE A 253 -2.78 4.93 25.37
C ILE A 253 -1.27 4.80 25.63
N ALA A 254 -0.85 3.68 26.22
CA ALA A 254 0.56 3.48 26.48
C ALA A 254 1.35 3.39 25.16
N ASP A 255 2.54 3.95 25.14
CA ASP A 255 3.40 3.90 23.96
C ASP A 255 3.71 2.45 23.53
N ARG A 256 3.80 1.52 24.49
CA ARG A 256 4.06 0.10 24.24
C ARG A 256 2.88 -0.65 23.61
N ASP A 257 1.67 -0.15 23.76
CA ASP A 257 0.49 -0.71 23.11
C ASP A 257 0.48 -0.38 21.61
N ILE A 258 1.19 0.70 21.21
CA ILE A 258 1.33 1.14 19.83
C ILE A 258 2.70 0.74 19.26
N ALA A 259 3.77 1.02 20.00
CA ALA A 259 5.15 0.81 19.58
C ALA A 259 5.88 -0.06 20.62
N PRO A 260 5.63 -1.37 20.65
CA PRO A 260 6.27 -2.27 21.62
C PRO A 260 7.80 -2.29 21.48
N VAL A 261 8.29 -1.95 20.29
CA VAL A 261 9.72 -1.77 19.95
C VAL A 261 9.88 -0.47 19.17
N PHE A 262 10.97 0.24 19.38
CA PHE A 262 11.35 1.42 18.57
C PHE A 262 12.54 1.07 17.67
N PRO A 263 12.52 1.58 16.40
CA PRO A 263 11.42 2.29 15.78
C PRO A 263 10.21 1.40 15.52
N ALA A 264 9.04 2.01 15.32
CA ALA A 264 7.85 1.31 14.84
C ALA A 264 7.22 2.09 13.68
N THR A 265 6.94 1.40 12.59
CA THR A 265 6.34 2.01 11.41
C THR A 265 5.07 1.26 11.02
N TYR A 266 4.03 2.03 10.72
CA TYR A 266 2.77 1.52 10.21
C TYR A 266 2.45 2.19 8.87
N VAL A 267 1.92 1.42 7.95
CA VAL A 267 1.32 1.94 6.72
C VAL A 267 -0.17 1.66 6.79
N LEU A 268 -0.94 2.73 6.70
CA LEU A 268 -2.40 2.68 6.77
C LEU A 268 -2.98 2.99 5.40
N ASP A 269 -4.04 2.28 5.04
CA ASP A 269 -4.81 2.59 3.85
C ASP A 269 -5.65 3.86 4.00
N ARG A 270 -6.39 4.22 2.96
CA ARG A 270 -7.26 5.41 2.91
C ARG A 270 -8.41 5.40 3.93
N ASN A 271 -8.68 4.27 4.56
CA ASN A 271 -9.67 4.11 5.61
C ASN A 271 -9.07 4.09 7.02
N GLY A 272 -7.75 4.23 7.13
CA GLY A 272 -7.01 4.17 8.40
C GLY A 272 -6.82 2.74 8.92
N VAL A 273 -6.93 1.74 8.05
CA VAL A 273 -6.69 0.33 8.37
C VAL A 273 -5.21 0.01 8.18
N VAL A 274 -4.63 -0.71 9.12
CA VAL A 274 -3.24 -1.17 9.04
C VAL A 274 -3.12 -2.20 7.92
N VAL A 275 -2.35 -1.88 6.88
CA VAL A 275 -2.03 -2.79 5.76
C VAL A 275 -0.61 -3.34 5.87
N PHE A 276 0.25 -2.65 6.60
CA PHE A 276 1.62 -3.05 6.82
C PHE A 276 2.12 -2.50 8.16
N SER A 277 2.96 -3.26 8.86
CA SER A 277 3.68 -2.78 10.04
C SER A 277 5.09 -3.38 10.07
N LEU A 278 6.05 -2.56 10.52
CA LEU A 278 7.39 -2.99 10.83
C LEU A 278 7.74 -2.52 12.24
N LEU A 279 8.02 -3.48 13.10
CA LEU A 279 8.49 -3.24 14.47
C LEU A 279 9.99 -3.53 14.53
N GLY A 280 10.79 -2.50 14.78
CA GLY A 280 12.24 -2.50 14.63
C GLY A 280 12.66 -1.84 13.32
N SER A 281 13.95 -1.89 13.02
CA SER A 281 14.56 -1.22 11.87
C SER A 281 14.31 -1.96 10.57
N ALA A 282 14.04 -1.21 9.51
CA ALA A 282 14.21 -1.70 8.15
C ALA A 282 15.70 -1.79 7.79
N ARG A 283 16.04 -2.61 6.80
CA ARG A 283 17.35 -2.60 6.17
C ARG A 283 17.57 -1.27 5.45
N ASP A 284 16.60 -0.85 4.63
CA ASP A 284 16.58 0.42 3.92
C ASP A 284 15.14 0.80 3.57
N TRP A 285 14.66 1.95 4.03
CA TRP A 285 13.31 2.41 3.75
C TRP A 285 13.07 2.80 2.29
N THR A 286 14.13 3.09 1.53
CA THR A 286 13.97 3.38 0.10
C THR A 286 13.49 2.18 -0.71
N GLU A 287 13.69 0.95 -0.22
CA GLU A 287 13.17 -0.29 -0.82
C GLU A 287 11.63 -0.35 -0.81
N TYR A 288 10.98 0.42 0.05
CA TYR A 288 9.51 0.40 0.21
C TYR A 288 8.78 1.31 -0.80
N GLU A 289 9.50 2.06 -1.63
CA GLU A 289 8.89 2.93 -2.65
C GLU A 289 7.96 2.16 -3.60
N PRO A 290 8.34 1.02 -4.21
CA PRO A 290 7.45 0.24 -5.08
C PRO A 290 6.20 -0.24 -4.36
N PHE A 291 6.30 -0.67 -3.11
CA PHE A 291 5.16 -1.05 -2.28
C PHE A 291 4.18 0.11 -2.06
N LEU A 292 4.68 1.28 -1.69
CA LEU A 292 3.84 2.45 -1.47
C LEU A 292 3.16 2.92 -2.77
N ARG A 293 3.85 2.82 -3.91
CA ARG A 293 3.26 3.12 -5.23
C ARG A 293 2.15 2.15 -5.60
N ASP A 294 2.33 0.86 -5.34
CA ASP A 294 1.31 -0.16 -5.56
C ASP A 294 0.10 0.08 -4.65
N LEU A 295 0.31 0.35 -3.36
CA LEU A 295 -0.75 0.69 -2.42
C LEU A 295 -1.57 1.91 -2.86
N LEU A 296 -0.91 2.93 -3.41
CA LEU A 296 -1.56 4.14 -3.92
C LEU A 296 -2.36 3.91 -5.21
N ALA A 297 -1.99 2.92 -6.01
CA ALA A 297 -2.72 2.53 -7.21
C ALA A 297 -4.04 1.81 -6.89
N HIS A 298 -4.15 1.15 -5.72
CA HIS A 298 -5.38 0.53 -5.25
C HIS A 298 -6.32 1.58 -4.65
N ARG A 299 -7.56 1.65 -5.17
CA ARG A 299 -8.63 2.58 -4.74
C ARG A 299 -9.73 1.84 -4.00
#